data_fe0ad17b88eccb93a14f45a3842d3d9d
#
_entry.id   fe0ad17b88eccb93a14f45a3842d3d9d
#
_cell.length_a   1.000
_cell.length_b   1.000
_cell.length_c   1.000
_cell.angle_alpha   90.00
_cell.angle_beta   90.00
_cell.angle_gamma   90.00
#
_symmetry.space_group_name_H-M   'P 1'
#
loop_
_entity.id
_entity.type
_entity.pdbx_description
1 polymer ?
#
loop_
_entity_poly.entity_id
_entity_poly.type
_entity_poly.pdbx_seq_one_letter_code
_entity_poly.pdbx_strand_id
1 'polypeptide(L)'
;MSKQAKARRLTGIEAMAKVRTLRTSARKLNLVAQSIRGLKVQRALNELEFSHKRIARDVRKALYSAISNAENNHNLDIDNLVVAEAFVGKNLIMKRFAARARGRASRIEKPFSEITIVVRELGEAA
;
A
#
# COMPACT_ATOMS: atom_id res chain seq x y z
N MET A 1 7.34 -31.92 -15.07
CA MET A 1 7.81 -31.62 -13.70
C MET A 1 7.41 -30.20 -13.33
N SER A 2 6.75 -30.03 -12.20
CA SER A 2 6.40 -28.72 -11.71
C SER A 2 7.63 -28.03 -11.07
N LYS A 3 7.73 -26.71 -11.25
CA LYS A 3 8.77 -25.94 -10.57
C LYS A 3 8.48 -25.89 -9.07
N GLN A 4 9.53 -25.96 -8.27
CA GLN A 4 9.38 -25.77 -6.82
C GLN A 4 8.84 -24.38 -6.53
N ALA A 5 7.95 -24.29 -5.53
CA ALA A 5 7.42 -23.00 -5.09
C ALA A 5 8.57 -22.12 -4.56
N LYS A 6 8.53 -20.84 -4.90
CA LYS A 6 9.50 -19.87 -4.35
C LYS A 6 9.29 -19.72 -2.85
N ALA A 7 10.40 -19.63 -2.12
CA ALA A 7 10.35 -19.36 -0.71
C ALA A 7 9.66 -17.99 -0.45
N ARG A 8 8.91 -17.93 0.64
CA ARG A 8 8.27 -16.68 1.06
C ARG A 8 9.34 -15.63 1.38
N ARG A 9 9.20 -14.44 0.82
CA ARG A 9 10.15 -13.33 1.06
C ARG A 9 10.11 -12.85 2.51
N LEU A 10 8.90 -12.81 3.09
CA LEU A 10 8.68 -12.30 4.43
C LEU A 10 9.01 -13.35 5.49
N THR A 11 9.48 -12.88 6.63
CA THR A 11 9.76 -13.73 7.79
C THR A 11 8.46 -14.09 8.53
N GLY A 12 8.54 -14.96 9.51
CA GLY A 12 7.38 -15.37 10.32
C GLY A 12 6.78 -14.26 11.18
N ILE A 13 7.51 -13.17 11.40
CA ILE A 13 7.06 -12.02 12.19
C ILE A 13 6.49 -10.89 11.32
N GLU A 14 6.32 -11.13 10.04
CA GLU A 14 5.85 -10.13 9.09
C GLU A 14 4.58 -10.61 8.40
N ALA A 15 3.70 -9.67 8.12
CA ALA A 15 2.52 -9.89 7.30
C ALA A 15 2.37 -8.75 6.31
N MET A 16 1.72 -9.01 5.20
CA MET A 16 1.54 -8.00 4.16
C MET A 16 0.12 -7.97 3.64
N ALA A 17 -0.25 -6.83 3.09
CA ALA A 17 -1.42 -6.69 2.26
C ALA A 17 -1.04 -5.90 1.02
N LYS A 18 -1.61 -6.28 -0.10
CA LYS A 18 -1.39 -5.60 -1.38
C LYS A 18 -2.74 -5.23 -1.98
N VAL A 19 -2.90 -3.96 -2.29
CA VAL A 19 -4.09 -3.45 -2.97
C VAL A 19 -3.68 -3.00 -4.36
N ARG A 20 -4.31 -3.59 -5.36
CA ARG A 20 -4.09 -3.25 -6.77
C ARG A 20 -5.16 -2.30 -7.24
N THR A 21 -4.85 -1.60 -8.32
CA THR A 21 -5.82 -0.79 -9.08
C THR A 21 -6.43 0.34 -8.25
N LEU A 22 -5.58 1.07 -7.52
CA LEU A 22 -5.97 2.31 -6.88
C LEU A 22 -5.94 3.44 -7.92
N ARG A 23 -7.02 4.22 -7.98
CA ARG A 23 -7.13 5.28 -8.98
C ARG A 23 -6.38 6.54 -8.55
N THR A 24 -5.07 6.46 -8.63
CA THR A 24 -4.18 7.59 -8.38
C THR A 24 -2.83 7.30 -9.03
N SER A 25 -2.03 8.32 -9.25
CA SER A 25 -0.67 8.10 -9.75
C SER A 25 0.20 7.53 -8.64
N ALA A 26 1.20 6.74 -9.02
CA ALA A 26 2.15 6.17 -8.07
C ALA A 26 2.85 7.26 -7.25
N ARG A 27 3.18 8.38 -7.87
CA ARG A 27 3.85 9.50 -7.21
C ARG A 27 3.00 10.09 -6.08
N LYS A 28 1.71 10.30 -6.33
CA LYS A 28 0.78 10.83 -5.33
C LYS A 28 0.51 9.83 -4.21
N LEU A 29 0.33 8.56 -4.57
CA LEU A 29 0.13 7.50 -3.59
C LEU A 29 1.35 7.33 -2.70
N ASN A 30 2.56 7.49 -3.26
CA ASN A 30 3.79 7.38 -2.50
C ASN A 30 3.91 8.44 -1.39
N LEU A 31 3.32 9.63 -1.58
CA LEU A 31 3.30 10.65 -0.53
C LEU A 31 2.55 10.15 0.71
N VAL A 32 1.43 9.47 0.51
CA VAL A 32 0.66 8.87 1.61
C VAL A 32 1.43 7.69 2.22
N ALA A 33 2.05 6.86 1.39
CA ALA A 33 2.86 5.74 1.88
C ALA A 33 4.03 6.22 2.74
N GLN A 34 4.69 7.31 2.36
CA GLN A 34 5.77 7.90 3.15
C GLN A 34 5.32 8.35 4.53
N SER A 35 4.10 8.85 4.64
CA SER A 35 3.59 9.37 5.91
C SER A 35 3.42 8.29 6.98
N ILE A 36 3.27 7.03 6.57
CA ILE A 36 3.04 5.91 7.49
C ILE A 36 4.24 5.00 7.68
N ARG A 37 5.29 5.14 6.89
CA ARG A 37 6.48 4.28 7.00
C ARG A 37 7.15 4.44 8.36
N GLY A 38 7.43 3.31 9.00
CA GLY A 38 8.15 3.29 10.28
C GLY A 38 7.31 3.63 11.49
N LEU A 39 6.03 3.92 11.31
CA LEU A 39 5.14 4.23 12.43
C LEU A 39 4.54 2.96 13.03
N LYS A 40 4.22 3.03 14.33
CA LYS A 40 3.38 2.00 14.93
C LYS A 40 2.03 1.99 14.23
N VAL A 41 1.43 0.83 14.12
CA VAL A 41 0.18 0.62 13.41
C VAL A 41 -0.92 1.56 13.89
N GLN A 42 -1.07 1.73 15.20
CA GLN A 42 -2.09 2.62 15.76
C GLN A 42 -1.89 4.06 15.31
N ARG A 43 -0.65 4.54 15.34
CA ARG A 43 -0.31 5.88 14.90
C ARG A 43 -0.51 6.04 13.39
N ALA A 44 -0.15 5.02 12.62
CA ALA A 44 -0.36 5.03 11.17
C ALA A 44 -1.84 5.12 10.81
N LEU A 45 -2.69 4.38 11.52
CA LEU A 45 -4.14 4.45 11.32
C LEU A 45 -4.67 5.85 11.62
N ASN A 46 -4.21 6.49 12.67
CA ASN A 46 -4.62 7.85 13.02
C ASN A 46 -4.15 8.87 11.97
N GLU A 47 -2.93 8.74 11.49
CA GLU A 47 -2.42 9.60 10.41
C GLU A 47 -3.28 9.51 9.14
N LEU A 48 -3.68 8.30 8.78
CA LEU A 48 -4.51 8.09 7.60
C LEU A 48 -5.95 8.57 7.80
N GLU A 49 -6.48 8.42 9.01
CA GLU A 49 -7.84 8.89 9.33
C GLU A 49 -7.97 10.40 9.21
N PHE A 50 -6.98 11.14 9.67
CA PHE A 50 -6.98 12.60 9.67
C PHE A 50 -6.30 13.22 8.45
N SER A 51 -5.85 12.41 7.51
CA SER A 51 -5.26 12.92 6.27
C SER A 51 -6.31 13.54 5.36
N HIS A 52 -5.98 14.69 4.77
CA HIS A 52 -6.87 15.36 3.81
C HIS A 52 -6.87 14.70 2.44
N LYS A 53 -5.97 13.78 2.17
CA LYS A 53 -5.86 13.12 0.88
C LYS A 53 -6.95 12.05 0.74
N ARG A 54 -7.67 12.08 -0.38
CA ARG A 54 -8.75 11.13 -0.65
C ARG A 54 -8.27 9.67 -0.63
N ILE A 55 -7.09 9.43 -1.19
CA ILE A 55 -6.54 8.09 -1.30
C ILE A 55 -6.16 7.48 0.06
N ALA A 56 -6.03 8.31 1.09
CA ALA A 56 -5.72 7.83 2.44
C ALA A 56 -6.76 6.83 2.97
N ARG A 57 -8.01 6.93 2.54
CA ARG A 57 -9.05 5.96 2.90
C ARG A 57 -8.72 4.56 2.38
N ASP A 58 -8.28 4.48 1.14
CA ASP A 58 -7.94 3.20 0.52
C ASP A 58 -6.67 2.62 1.13
N VAL A 59 -5.70 3.46 1.43
CA VAL A 59 -4.48 3.06 2.13
C VAL A 59 -4.80 2.56 3.53
N ARG A 60 -5.73 3.21 4.22
CA ARG A 60 -6.19 2.78 5.55
C ARG A 60 -6.81 1.39 5.49
N LYS A 61 -7.63 1.11 4.50
CA LYS A 61 -8.21 -0.22 4.28
C LYS A 61 -7.13 -1.27 4.02
N ALA A 62 -6.11 -0.92 3.24
CA ALA A 62 -4.97 -1.79 2.99
C ALA A 62 -4.21 -2.11 4.29
N LEU A 63 -4.03 -1.10 5.14
CA LEU A 63 -3.37 -1.28 6.42
C LEU A 63 -4.20 -2.18 7.36
N TYR A 64 -5.51 -2.00 7.41
CA TYR A 64 -6.39 -2.90 8.16
C TYR A 64 -6.29 -4.35 7.67
N SER A 65 -6.20 -4.55 6.36
CA SER A 65 -6.01 -5.88 5.79
C SER A 65 -4.68 -6.50 6.25
N ALA A 66 -3.61 -5.70 6.26
CA ALA A 66 -2.31 -6.16 6.74
C ALA A 66 -2.35 -6.54 8.22
N ILE A 67 -3.02 -5.73 9.05
CA ILE A 67 -3.19 -6.01 10.48
C ILE A 67 -3.98 -7.29 10.69
N SER A 68 -5.08 -7.46 9.96
CA SER A 68 -5.91 -8.66 10.04
C SER A 68 -5.15 -9.91 9.63
N ASN A 69 -4.33 -9.81 8.59
CA ASN A 69 -3.47 -10.91 8.15
C ASN A 69 -2.43 -11.27 9.22
N ALA A 70 -1.87 -10.27 9.88
CA ALA A 70 -0.91 -10.48 10.95
C ALA A 70 -1.56 -11.20 12.14
N GLU A 71 -2.74 -10.76 12.55
CA GLU A 71 -3.44 -11.36 13.68
C GLU A 71 -3.95 -12.77 13.39
N ASN A 72 -4.67 -12.92 12.28
CA ASN A 72 -5.39 -14.16 12.00
C ASN A 72 -4.55 -15.27 11.36
N ASN A 73 -3.59 -14.89 10.51
CA ASN A 73 -2.79 -15.85 9.77
C ASN A 73 -1.43 -16.16 10.40
N HIS A 74 -0.91 -15.23 11.18
CA HIS A 74 0.45 -15.34 11.75
C HIS A 74 0.48 -15.24 13.27
N ASN A 75 -0.67 -15.05 13.92
CA ASN A 75 -0.80 -14.93 15.37
C ASN A 75 0.13 -13.88 16.00
N LEU A 76 0.32 -12.77 15.28
CA LEU A 76 1.16 -11.68 15.76
C LEU A 76 0.38 -10.76 16.70
N ASP A 77 1.09 -10.14 17.64
CA ASP A 77 0.50 -9.20 18.58
C ASP A 77 0.30 -7.83 17.92
N ILE A 78 -0.94 -7.40 17.80
CA ILE A 78 -1.29 -6.13 17.17
C ILE A 78 -0.63 -4.94 17.87
N ASP A 79 -0.51 -4.99 19.20
CA ASP A 79 0.05 -3.87 19.97
C ASP A 79 1.53 -3.62 19.67
N ASN A 80 2.22 -4.61 19.14
CA ASN A 80 3.64 -4.55 18.80
C ASN A 80 3.91 -4.42 17.32
N LEU A 81 2.88 -4.26 16.49
CA LEU A 81 3.06 -4.11 15.06
C LEU A 81 3.52 -2.71 14.68
N VAL A 82 4.45 -2.66 13.74
CA VAL A 82 4.88 -1.42 13.07
C VAL A 82 4.78 -1.59 11.57
N VAL A 83 4.60 -0.48 10.87
CA VAL A 83 4.65 -0.48 9.40
C VAL A 83 6.11 -0.53 8.99
N ALA A 84 6.58 -1.72 8.67
CA ALA A 84 7.98 -1.92 8.28
C ALA A 84 8.26 -1.38 6.89
N GLU A 85 7.35 -1.65 5.96
CA GLU A 85 7.47 -1.23 4.58
C GLU A 85 6.12 -0.78 4.06
N ALA A 86 6.11 0.28 3.28
CA ALA A 86 4.97 0.71 2.49
C ALA A 86 5.50 1.22 1.16
N PHE A 87 5.32 0.45 0.11
CA PHE A 87 5.84 0.81 -1.20
C PHE A 87 4.76 0.76 -2.27
N VAL A 88 4.97 1.56 -3.28
CA VAL A 88 4.00 1.84 -4.34
C VAL A 88 4.59 1.47 -5.68
N GLY A 89 3.78 0.90 -6.53
CA GLY A 89 4.14 0.58 -7.90
C GLY A 89 3.11 1.06 -8.88
N LYS A 90 3.52 1.19 -10.14
CA LYS A 90 2.60 1.46 -11.23
C LYS A 90 1.82 0.19 -11.54
N ASN A 91 0.52 0.34 -11.77
CA ASN A 91 -0.31 -0.77 -12.18
C ASN A 91 -0.67 -0.60 -13.67
N LEU A 92 -1.67 0.20 -13.94
CA LEU A 92 -2.27 0.30 -15.26
C LEU A 92 -2.45 1.79 -15.59
N ILE A 93 -2.31 2.14 -16.86
CA ILE A 93 -2.60 3.49 -17.33
C ILE A 93 -3.69 3.38 -18.39
N MET A 94 -4.84 4.00 -18.11
CA MET A 94 -5.91 4.11 -19.10
C MET A 94 -5.64 5.35 -19.94
N LYS A 95 -5.35 5.14 -21.20
CA LYS A 95 -5.05 6.22 -22.15
C LYS A 95 -6.33 6.70 -22.78
N ARG A 96 -6.53 8.00 -22.81
CA ARG A 96 -7.66 8.66 -23.44
C ARG A 96 -7.15 9.76 -24.34
N PHE A 97 -8.03 10.25 -25.17
CA PHE A 97 -7.75 11.21 -26.21
C PHE A 97 -8.64 12.44 -25.98
N ALA A 98 -8.06 13.62 -26.12
CA ALA A 98 -8.80 14.88 -26.03
C ALA A 98 -8.55 15.70 -27.29
N ALA A 99 -9.62 16.03 -27.99
CA ALA A 99 -9.54 16.92 -29.13
C ALA A 99 -9.21 18.34 -28.69
N ARG A 100 -8.30 18.98 -29.40
CA ARG A 100 -7.88 20.35 -29.16
C ARG A 100 -8.09 21.19 -30.42
N ALA A 101 -7.85 22.50 -30.33
CA ALA A 101 -7.99 23.44 -31.43
C ALA A 101 -7.05 23.10 -32.60
N ARG A 102 -7.44 23.49 -33.79
CA ARG A 102 -6.66 23.34 -35.03
C ARG A 102 -6.34 21.90 -35.43
N GLY A 103 -7.29 20.97 -35.17
CA GLY A 103 -7.12 19.57 -35.55
C GLY A 103 -6.10 18.82 -34.72
N ARG A 104 -5.59 19.41 -33.62
CA ARG A 104 -4.65 18.76 -32.72
C ARG A 104 -5.39 17.95 -31.69
N ALA A 105 -4.72 16.96 -31.17
CA ALA A 105 -5.23 16.14 -30.06
C ALA A 105 -4.15 15.99 -29.00
N SER A 106 -4.57 15.92 -27.74
CA SER A 106 -3.66 15.65 -26.66
C SER A 106 -4.03 14.33 -25.96
N ARG A 107 -3.04 13.69 -25.39
CA ARG A 107 -3.23 12.49 -24.59
C ARG A 107 -3.73 12.85 -23.20
N ILE A 108 -4.66 12.05 -22.72
CA ILE A 108 -5.03 12.05 -21.31
C ILE A 108 -4.64 10.68 -20.76
N GLU A 109 -3.81 10.69 -19.72
CA GLU A 109 -3.43 9.48 -19.03
C GLU A 109 -4.15 9.42 -17.70
N LYS A 110 -4.84 8.31 -17.45
CA LYS A 110 -5.49 8.02 -16.15
C LYS A 110 -4.71 6.91 -15.48
N PRO A 111 -3.75 7.26 -14.62
CA PRO A 111 -2.91 6.26 -14.00
C PRO A 111 -3.61 5.54 -12.86
N PHE A 112 -3.28 4.27 -12.72
CA PHE A 112 -3.63 3.47 -11.57
C PHE A 112 -2.34 2.96 -10.94
N SER A 113 -2.36 2.79 -9.64
CA SER A 113 -1.19 2.33 -8.90
C SER A 113 -1.58 1.25 -7.91
N GLU A 114 -0.59 0.63 -7.33
CA GLU A 114 -0.78 -0.39 -6.31
C GLU A 114 0.07 -0.06 -5.09
N ILE A 115 -0.38 -0.47 -3.93
CA ILE A 115 0.35 -0.30 -2.69
C ILE A 115 0.52 -1.65 -2.00
N THR A 116 1.71 -1.88 -1.46
CA THR A 116 2.01 -3.03 -0.62
C THR A 116 2.44 -2.51 0.74
N ILE A 117 1.77 -2.97 1.78
CA ILE A 117 2.08 -2.60 3.15
C ILE A 117 2.54 -3.87 3.87
N VAL A 118 3.73 -3.80 4.46
CA VAL A 118 4.27 -4.88 5.27
C VAL A 118 4.31 -4.41 6.70
N VAL A 119 3.67 -5.16 7.59
CA VAL A 119 3.71 -4.91 9.02
C VAL A 119 4.59 -5.97 9.69
N ARG A 120 5.32 -5.55 10.71
CA ARG A 120 6.24 -6.42 11.43
C ARG A 120 5.97 -6.30 12.92
N GLU A 121 5.96 -7.44 13.60
CA GLU A 121 5.94 -7.45 15.04
C GLU A 121 7.35 -7.14 15.57
N LEU A 122 7.45 -6.08 16.38
CA LEU A 122 8.68 -5.82 17.11
C LEU A 122 8.77 -6.76 18.29
N GLY A 123 9.90 -7.45 18.43
CA GLY A 123 10.17 -8.20 19.62
C GLY A 123 10.22 -7.29 20.84
N GLU A 124 10.01 -7.85 22.02
CA GLU A 124 10.21 -7.09 23.25
C GLU A 124 11.61 -6.45 23.21
N ALA A 125 11.64 -5.16 23.45
CA ALA A 125 12.90 -4.44 23.47
C ALA A 125 13.77 -5.04 24.57
N ALA A 126 14.84 -5.65 24.13
CA ALA A 126 15.84 -6.14 25.06
C ALA A 126 16.52 -4.96 25.74
#